data_bd41ea906e15ebc7b63931c72abea547
#
_entry.id   bd41ea906e15ebc7b63931c72abea547
#
_cell.length_a   1.000
_cell.length_b   1.000
_cell.length_c   1.000
_cell.angle_alpha   90.00
_cell.angle_beta   90.00
_cell.angle_gamma   90.00
#
_symmetry.space_group_name_H-M   'P 1'
#
loop_
_entity.id
_entity.type
_entity.pdbx_description
1 polymer ?
#
loop_
_entity_poly.entity_id
_entity_poly.type
_entity_poly.pdbx_seq_one_letter_code
_entity_poly.pdbx_strand_id
1 'polypeptide(L)'
;MVIKSLQTLVNETLKEIKTINADEAYQMVQDQNCNLIDIRESNELENTGSVEGASHIPRGMLEVYLDPNSPIFQNGQIDQNKEFVLFCAGGVRSALAVKSLKDMGYQKVSHIDGGFGSIASSNFKII
;
A
#
# COMPACT_ATOMS: atom_id res chain seq x y z
N MET A 1 4.15 -13.76 29.83
CA MET A 1 3.77 -13.24 28.50
C MET A 1 4.83 -12.27 28.04
N VAL A 2 5.30 -12.40 26.80
CA VAL A 2 6.25 -11.48 26.21
C VAL A 2 5.55 -10.73 25.08
N ILE A 3 5.54 -9.40 25.20
CA ILE A 3 4.94 -8.55 24.15
C ILE A 3 6.05 -8.24 23.13
N LYS A 4 5.77 -8.51 21.86
CA LYS A 4 6.71 -8.19 20.78
C LYS A 4 6.77 -6.68 20.58
N SER A 5 7.97 -6.17 20.30
CA SER A 5 8.10 -4.79 19.84
C SER A 5 7.52 -4.64 18.44
N LEU A 6 7.19 -3.41 18.07
CA LEU A 6 6.77 -3.13 16.70
C LEU A 6 7.84 -3.56 15.69
N GLN A 7 9.10 -3.29 15.99
CA GLN A 7 10.19 -3.66 15.08
C GLN A 7 10.27 -5.18 14.87
N THR A 8 10.10 -5.96 15.94
CA THR A 8 10.09 -7.42 15.83
C THR A 8 8.92 -7.89 14.97
N LEU A 9 7.73 -7.35 15.20
CA LEU A 9 6.54 -7.71 14.43
C LEU A 9 6.73 -7.40 12.95
N VAL A 10 7.25 -6.21 12.62
CA VAL A 10 7.52 -5.81 11.24
C VAL A 10 8.59 -6.70 10.61
N ASN A 11 9.67 -6.99 11.31
CA ASN A 11 10.74 -7.85 10.79
C ASN A 11 10.22 -9.25 10.45
N GLU A 12 9.37 -9.81 11.30
CA GLU A 12 8.76 -11.12 11.04
C GLU A 12 7.82 -11.04 9.83
N THR A 13 7.03 -9.97 9.74
CA THR A 13 6.07 -9.77 8.64
C THR A 13 6.79 -9.63 7.31
N LEU A 14 7.89 -8.90 7.25
CA LEU A 14 8.66 -8.68 6.01
C LEU A 14 9.15 -9.99 5.38
N LYS A 15 9.34 -11.04 6.18
CA LYS A 15 9.76 -12.35 5.68
C LYS A 15 8.62 -13.10 4.95
N GLU A 16 7.38 -12.70 5.19
CA GLU A 16 6.19 -13.38 4.68
C GLU A 16 5.50 -12.64 3.53
N ILE A 17 5.94 -11.43 3.21
CA ILE A 17 5.27 -10.55 2.25
C ILE A 17 6.21 -10.15 1.12
N LYS A 18 5.62 -9.63 0.05
CA LYS A 18 6.37 -9.10 -1.09
C LYS A 18 6.65 -7.61 -0.87
N THR A 19 7.90 -7.22 -0.97
CA THR A 19 8.36 -5.85 -0.90
C THR A 19 9.00 -5.48 -2.23
N ILE A 20 8.61 -4.34 -2.80
CA ILE A 20 9.18 -3.84 -4.04
C ILE A 20 9.76 -2.44 -3.80
N ASN A 21 10.65 -2.00 -4.68
CA ASN A 21 11.17 -0.65 -4.60
C ASN A 21 10.27 0.34 -5.37
N ALA A 22 10.51 1.64 -5.16
CA ALA A 22 9.69 2.68 -5.78
C ALA A 22 9.77 2.66 -7.30
N ASP A 23 10.92 2.34 -7.88
CA ASP A 23 11.07 2.30 -9.34
C ASP A 23 10.27 1.17 -9.97
N GLU A 24 10.25 -0.01 -9.34
CA GLU A 24 9.40 -1.12 -9.78
C GLU A 24 7.92 -0.73 -9.72
N ALA A 25 7.51 -0.10 -8.61
CA ALA A 25 6.14 0.35 -8.44
C ALA A 25 5.77 1.39 -9.51
N TYR A 26 6.65 2.33 -9.78
CA TYR A 26 6.43 3.33 -10.82
C TYR A 26 6.17 2.67 -12.18
N GLN A 27 7.01 1.70 -12.54
CA GLN A 27 6.84 0.99 -13.82
C GLN A 27 5.50 0.24 -13.87
N MET A 28 5.10 -0.38 -12.78
CA MET A 28 3.82 -1.08 -12.70
C MET A 28 2.65 -0.12 -12.92
N VAL A 29 2.72 1.09 -12.36
CA VAL A 29 1.69 2.12 -12.54
C VAL A 29 1.66 2.58 -13.99
N GLN A 30 2.82 2.82 -14.61
CA GLN A 30 2.90 3.23 -16.02
C GLN A 30 2.32 2.15 -16.94
N ASP A 31 2.56 0.89 -16.64
CA ASP A 31 2.05 -0.25 -17.41
C ASP A 31 0.58 -0.58 -17.08
N GLN A 32 -0.03 0.13 -16.15
CA GLN A 32 -1.41 -0.07 -15.69
C GLN A 32 -1.63 -1.49 -15.14
N ASN A 33 -0.63 -2.05 -14.47
CA ASN A 33 -0.64 -3.42 -13.96
C ASN A 33 -0.95 -3.52 -12.47
N CYS A 34 -1.23 -2.41 -11.80
CA CYS A 34 -1.49 -2.43 -10.36
C CYS A 34 -2.50 -1.38 -9.94
N ASN A 35 -3.00 -1.58 -8.72
CA ASN A 35 -3.72 -0.57 -7.97
C ASN A 35 -2.74 -0.01 -6.94
N LEU A 36 -2.31 1.24 -7.13
CA LEU A 36 -1.44 1.92 -6.17
C LEU A 36 -2.31 2.56 -5.09
N ILE A 37 -2.08 2.20 -3.83
CA ILE A 37 -2.90 2.66 -2.72
C ILE A 37 -2.05 3.31 -1.64
N ASP A 38 -2.34 4.58 -1.37
CA ASP A 38 -1.77 5.34 -0.27
C ASP A 38 -2.60 5.08 0.98
N ILE A 39 -2.01 4.47 2.00
CA ILE A 39 -2.73 4.12 3.23
C ILE A 39 -2.42 5.08 4.38
N ARG A 40 -1.75 6.21 4.09
CA ARG A 40 -1.48 7.25 5.10
C ARG A 40 -2.77 7.93 5.55
N GLU A 41 -2.68 8.68 6.64
CA GLU A 41 -3.81 9.48 7.10
C GLU A 41 -3.96 10.76 6.26
N SER A 42 -5.17 11.32 6.21
CA SER A 42 -5.46 12.50 5.39
C SER A 42 -4.55 13.69 5.70
N ASN A 43 -4.23 13.91 6.97
CA ASN A 43 -3.35 15.01 7.35
C ASN A 43 -1.92 14.85 6.81
N GLU A 44 -1.46 13.62 6.61
CA GLU A 44 -0.15 13.38 6.00
C GLU A 44 -0.14 13.82 4.52
N LEU A 45 -1.22 13.53 3.79
CA LEU A 45 -1.37 13.98 2.40
C LEU A 45 -1.43 15.50 2.32
N GLU A 46 -2.16 16.13 3.23
CA GLU A 46 -2.25 17.59 3.28
C GLU A 46 -0.89 18.24 3.53
N ASN A 47 -0.05 17.62 4.37
CA ASN A 47 1.24 18.18 4.74
C ASN A 47 2.34 17.94 3.70
N THR A 48 2.33 16.80 3.01
CA THR A 48 3.43 16.40 2.13
C THR A 48 3.01 16.21 0.68
N GLY A 49 1.71 16.27 0.40
CA GLY A 49 1.17 16.04 -0.94
C GLY A 49 0.73 14.60 -1.17
N SER A 50 0.05 14.40 -2.27
CA SER A 50 -0.44 13.11 -2.75
C SER A 50 0.42 12.61 -3.90
N VAL A 51 0.32 11.33 -4.20
CA VAL A 51 1.07 10.70 -5.30
C VAL A 51 0.13 10.56 -6.49
N GLU A 52 0.52 11.11 -7.64
CA GLU A 52 -0.27 10.95 -8.86
C GLU A 52 -0.40 9.46 -9.22
N GLY A 53 -1.61 9.04 -9.49
CA GLY A 53 -1.91 7.64 -9.80
C GLY A 53 -2.30 6.79 -8.61
N ALA A 54 -2.19 7.31 -7.39
CA ALA A 54 -2.57 6.56 -6.19
C ALA A 54 -4.02 6.85 -5.79
N SER A 55 -4.70 5.81 -5.32
CA SER A 55 -5.97 5.94 -4.61
C SER A 55 -5.67 6.06 -3.12
N HIS A 56 -6.39 6.93 -2.42
CA HIS A 56 -6.20 7.10 -0.99
C HIS A 56 -7.23 6.27 -0.22
N ILE A 57 -6.75 5.30 0.55
CA ILE A 57 -7.56 4.53 1.48
C ILE A 57 -6.77 4.46 2.79
N PRO A 58 -7.17 5.22 3.82
CA PRO A 58 -6.47 5.21 5.10
C PRO A 58 -6.38 3.80 5.68
N ARG A 59 -5.29 3.50 6.39
CA ARG A 59 -5.06 2.16 6.95
C ARG A 59 -6.27 1.61 7.70
N GLY A 60 -6.96 2.46 8.47
CA GLY A 60 -8.11 2.03 9.28
C GLY A 60 -9.34 1.62 8.46
N MET A 61 -9.39 1.98 7.18
CA MET A 61 -10.51 1.66 6.29
C MET A 61 -10.15 0.65 5.22
N LEU A 62 -8.90 0.17 5.20
CA LEU A 62 -8.41 -0.63 4.08
C LEU A 62 -9.23 -1.90 3.90
N GLU A 63 -9.40 -2.69 4.94
CA GLU A 63 -10.14 -3.96 4.86
C GLU A 63 -11.61 -3.72 4.53
N VAL A 64 -12.18 -2.62 5.02
CA VAL A 64 -13.58 -2.27 4.74
C VAL A 64 -13.76 -1.99 3.25
N TYR A 65 -12.88 -1.19 2.66
CA TYR A 65 -12.99 -0.82 1.25
C TYR A 65 -12.57 -1.96 0.31
N LEU A 66 -11.67 -2.83 0.75
CA LEU A 66 -11.22 -3.95 -0.07
C LEU A 66 -11.95 -5.27 0.25
N ASP A 67 -13.05 -5.20 0.97
CA ASP A 67 -14.00 -6.31 1.05
C ASP A 67 -14.47 -6.64 -0.38
N PRO A 68 -14.53 -7.92 -0.78
CA PRO A 68 -14.95 -8.30 -2.13
C PRO A 68 -16.31 -7.74 -2.56
N ASN A 69 -17.17 -7.43 -1.61
CA ASN A 69 -18.50 -6.86 -1.88
C ASN A 69 -18.51 -5.34 -1.89
N SER A 70 -17.36 -4.70 -1.76
CA SER A 70 -17.26 -3.24 -1.71
C SER A 70 -17.65 -2.61 -3.04
N PRO A 71 -18.37 -1.47 -3.02
CA PRO A 71 -18.72 -0.74 -4.25
C PRO A 71 -17.50 -0.23 -5.04
N ILE A 72 -16.34 -0.11 -4.42
CA ILE A 72 -15.14 0.43 -5.08
C ILE A 72 -14.73 -0.40 -6.30
N PHE A 73 -15.03 -1.70 -6.31
CA PHE A 73 -14.73 -2.57 -7.43
C PHE A 73 -15.74 -2.41 -8.58
N GLN A 74 -16.93 -1.92 -8.27
CA GLN A 74 -17.99 -1.75 -9.25
C GLN A 74 -17.86 -0.45 -10.04
N ASN A 75 -17.26 0.58 -9.44
CA ASN A 75 -17.13 1.88 -10.09
C ASN A 75 -15.87 2.01 -10.96
N GLY A 76 -15.06 0.97 -11.05
CA GLY A 76 -13.87 0.94 -11.90
C GLY A 76 -12.64 1.65 -11.34
N GLN A 77 -12.73 2.22 -10.15
CA GLN A 77 -11.60 2.91 -9.52
C GLN A 77 -10.48 1.93 -9.17
N ILE A 78 -10.83 0.75 -8.70
CA ILE A 78 -9.88 -0.31 -8.32
C ILE A 78 -10.29 -1.58 -9.06
N ASP A 79 -9.30 -2.22 -9.68
CA ASP A 79 -9.48 -3.49 -10.38
C ASP A 79 -9.02 -4.64 -9.48
N GLN A 80 -9.97 -5.45 -9.01
CA GLN A 80 -9.71 -6.55 -8.08
C GLN A 80 -8.73 -7.58 -8.65
N ASN A 81 -8.59 -7.66 -9.97
CA ASN A 81 -7.74 -8.64 -10.64
C ASN A 81 -6.28 -8.18 -10.80
N LYS A 82 -5.99 -6.92 -10.54
CA LYS A 82 -4.62 -6.39 -10.62
C LYS A 82 -3.93 -6.47 -9.26
N GLU A 83 -2.61 -6.43 -9.27
CA GLU A 83 -1.83 -6.41 -8.04
C GLU A 83 -2.14 -5.15 -7.23
N PHE A 84 -2.22 -5.32 -5.91
CA PHE A 84 -2.36 -4.19 -4.97
C PHE A 84 -0.97 -3.81 -4.49
N VAL A 85 -0.59 -2.56 -4.69
CA VAL A 85 0.69 -2.03 -4.24
C VAL A 85 0.39 -0.94 -3.20
N LEU A 86 0.72 -1.21 -1.95
CA LEU A 86 0.43 -0.33 -0.82
C LEU A 86 1.66 0.47 -0.44
N PHE A 87 1.45 1.69 0.05
CA PHE A 87 2.53 2.43 0.69
C PHE A 87 2.00 3.29 1.84
N CYS A 88 2.88 3.52 2.80
CA CYS A 88 2.66 4.47 3.89
C CYS A 88 3.83 5.47 3.90
N ALA A 89 4.10 6.11 5.02
CA ALA A 89 5.19 7.09 5.09
C ALA A 89 6.57 6.44 4.97
N GLY A 90 6.82 5.36 5.72
CA GLY A 90 8.14 4.73 5.80
C GLY A 90 8.18 3.21 5.61
N GLY A 91 7.04 2.55 5.44
CA GLY A 91 6.99 1.11 5.18
C GLY A 91 6.48 0.23 6.32
N VAL A 92 6.25 0.79 7.51
CA VAL A 92 5.81 0.01 8.68
C VAL A 92 4.35 -0.38 8.58
N ARG A 93 3.46 0.61 8.46
CA ARG A 93 2.02 0.35 8.36
C ARG A 93 1.68 -0.45 7.12
N SER A 94 2.37 -0.18 6.01
CA SER A 94 2.10 -0.89 4.75
C SER A 94 2.52 -2.36 4.82
N ALA A 95 3.61 -2.69 5.50
CA ALA A 95 4.01 -4.07 5.71
C ALA A 95 2.92 -4.86 6.44
N LEU A 96 2.42 -4.30 7.55
CA LEU A 96 1.36 -4.93 8.33
C LEU A 96 0.05 -5.01 7.52
N ALA A 97 -0.22 -4.01 6.70
CA ALA A 97 -1.41 -3.99 5.84
C ALA A 97 -1.37 -5.08 4.78
N VAL A 98 -0.21 -5.33 4.16
CA VAL A 98 -0.07 -6.42 3.20
C VAL A 98 -0.42 -7.75 3.84
N LYS A 99 0.08 -7.99 5.06
CA LYS A 99 -0.24 -9.23 5.78
C LYS A 99 -1.74 -9.35 6.02
N SER A 100 -2.40 -8.27 6.41
CA SER A 100 -3.84 -8.28 6.62
C SER A 100 -4.62 -8.63 5.36
N LEU A 101 -4.24 -8.06 4.21
CA LEU A 101 -4.89 -8.38 2.94
C LEU A 101 -4.63 -9.83 2.53
N LYS A 102 -3.44 -10.36 2.79
CA LYS A 102 -3.15 -11.77 2.55
C LYS A 102 -4.04 -12.66 3.40
N ASP A 103 -4.28 -12.28 4.65
CA ASP A 103 -5.18 -13.03 5.54
C ASP A 103 -6.63 -13.01 5.02
N MET A 104 -7.02 -11.98 4.27
CA MET A 104 -8.32 -11.92 3.60
C MET A 104 -8.38 -12.82 2.35
N GLY A 105 -7.22 -13.30 1.86
CA GLY A 105 -7.15 -14.16 0.68
C GLY A 105 -6.56 -13.48 -0.55
N TYR A 106 -6.19 -12.21 -0.49
CA TYR A 106 -5.50 -11.55 -1.60
C TYR A 106 -4.10 -12.15 -1.77
N GLN A 107 -3.77 -12.58 -2.99
CA GLN A 107 -2.47 -13.20 -3.29
C GLN A 107 -1.52 -12.20 -3.95
N LYS A 108 -2.04 -11.29 -4.76
CA LYS A 108 -1.23 -10.30 -5.49
C LYS A 108 -1.22 -8.99 -4.71
N VAL A 109 -0.42 -8.92 -3.68
CA VAL A 109 -0.29 -7.72 -2.85
C VAL A 109 1.15 -7.54 -2.42
N SER A 110 1.62 -6.30 -2.50
CA SER A 110 2.98 -5.91 -2.12
C SER A 110 2.96 -4.52 -1.51
N HIS A 111 4.09 -4.10 -0.96
CA HIS A 111 4.24 -2.72 -0.50
C HIS A 111 5.59 -2.16 -0.96
N ILE A 112 5.70 -0.83 -0.91
CA ILE A 112 6.89 -0.12 -1.38
C ILE A 112 7.86 0.08 -0.21
N ASP A 113 9.08 -0.42 -0.38
CA ASP A 113 10.16 -0.23 0.58
C ASP A 113 10.45 1.28 0.75
N GLY A 114 10.52 1.73 2.00
CA GLY A 114 10.75 3.13 2.32
C GLY A 114 9.54 4.04 2.11
N GLY A 115 8.44 3.54 1.58
CA GLY A 115 7.17 4.26 1.46
C GLY A 115 7.27 5.59 0.72
N PHE A 116 6.53 6.59 1.20
CA PHE A 116 6.46 7.90 0.57
C PHE A 116 7.84 8.58 0.45
N GLY A 117 8.73 8.36 1.41
CA GLY A 117 10.09 8.90 1.32
C GLY A 117 10.83 8.43 0.08
N SER A 118 10.73 7.14 -0.24
CA SER A 118 11.33 6.58 -1.46
C SER A 118 10.60 7.05 -2.72
N ILE A 119 9.28 7.15 -2.66
CA ILE A 119 8.45 7.64 -3.78
C ILE A 119 8.83 9.07 -4.12
N ALA A 120 9.02 9.94 -3.13
CA ALA A 120 9.36 11.34 -3.33
C ALA A 120 10.73 11.52 -4.00
N SER A 121 11.61 10.54 -3.87
CA SER A 121 12.94 10.54 -4.51
C SER A 121 12.96 9.79 -5.85
N SER A 122 11.81 9.31 -6.32
CA SER A 122 11.67 8.54 -7.54
C SER A 122 11.05 9.37 -8.67
N ASN A 123 10.64 8.70 -9.74
CA ASN A 123 9.98 9.34 -10.88
C ASN A 123 8.49 9.65 -10.64
N PHE A 124 7.92 9.19 -9.54
CA PHE A 124 6.53 9.53 -9.21
C PHE A 124 6.36 11.04 -9.06
N LYS A 125 5.23 11.53 -9.54
CA LYS A 125 4.87 12.94 -9.39
C LYS A 125 4.08 13.14 -8.11
N ILE A 126 4.52 14.09 -7.30
CA ILE A 126 3.81 14.51 -6.09
C ILE A 126 2.92 15.70 -6.45
N ILE A 127 1.67 15.62 -6.07
CA ILE A 127 0.66 16.63 -6.42
C ILE A 127 -0.03 17.23 -5.21
#